data_ad2a8bcc47cc05eb535d0f5208bfd339
#
_entry.id   ad2a8bcc47cc05eb535d0f5208bfd339
#
_cell.length_a   1.000
_cell.length_b   1.000
_cell.length_c   1.000
_cell.angle_alpha   90.00
_cell.angle_beta   90.00
_cell.angle_gamma   90.00
#
_symmetry.space_group_name_H-M   'P 1'
#
loop_
_entity.id
_entity.type
_entity.pdbx_description
1 polymer ?
#
loop_
_entity_poly.entity_id
_entity_poly.type
_entity_poly.pdbx_seq_one_letter_code
_entity_poly.pdbx_strand_id
1 'polypeptide(L)'
;SDRLEIRIGGVPVEAWNPFLPSKSSSLKKELPEMQVSSSVKIKGWVMPHRNYFTESEYKDAGFRKGWTQMQGFYIYRADRLLTAGGWLGLKPDGTTMLQEHHYDLARICVDITNSDDFSWDIDIKKSKATPPDHLREILGQIAKKIRKMAYDTYSYRGTQKPLTRKKGKTYIPLWNSVSERNGKLFYSINVGHPFVQDVIGCLDAQNAKKVRQLIKLLAETLPAESIGFEASKSDSQRISAPYETAPEEY
;
A
#
# COMPACT_ATOMS: atom_id res chain seq x y z
N SER A 1 -10.16 -11.91 -22.52
CA SER A 1 -11.31 -12.10 -23.42
C SER A 1 -10.80 -12.15 -24.86
N ASP A 2 -10.93 -13.29 -25.49
CA ASP A 2 -10.44 -13.59 -26.84
C ASP A 2 -11.26 -12.95 -27.97
N ARG A 3 -11.97 -11.85 -27.69
CA ARG A 3 -12.92 -11.27 -28.65
C ARG A 3 -12.39 -10.11 -29.47
N LEU A 4 -11.26 -9.50 -29.10
CA LEU A 4 -10.72 -8.35 -29.81
C LEU A 4 -9.20 -8.33 -29.71
N GLU A 5 -8.52 -8.44 -30.82
CA GLU A 5 -7.09 -8.18 -30.94
C GLU A 5 -6.91 -6.75 -31.52
N ILE A 6 -6.19 -5.92 -30.78
CA ILE A 6 -5.83 -4.56 -31.23
C ILE A 6 -4.37 -4.58 -31.64
N ARG A 7 -4.06 -4.08 -32.83
CA ARG A 7 -2.68 -3.93 -33.33
C ARG A 7 -2.40 -2.48 -33.68
N ILE A 8 -1.23 -1.99 -33.31
CA ILE A 8 -0.72 -0.67 -33.68
C ILE A 8 0.57 -0.88 -34.47
N GLY A 9 0.58 -0.45 -35.75
CA GLY A 9 1.73 -0.68 -36.62
C GLY A 9 2.10 -2.17 -36.80
N GLY A 10 1.12 -3.07 -36.77
CA GLY A 10 1.32 -4.52 -36.85
C GLY A 10 1.69 -5.21 -35.54
N VAL A 11 2.00 -4.47 -34.48
CA VAL A 11 2.36 -5.01 -33.17
C VAL A 11 1.09 -5.19 -32.33
N PRO A 12 0.83 -6.38 -31.76
CA PRO A 12 -0.32 -6.61 -30.90
C PRO A 12 -0.22 -5.77 -29.61
N VAL A 13 -1.34 -5.19 -29.20
CA VAL A 13 -1.47 -4.45 -27.94
C VAL A 13 -1.92 -5.44 -26.85
N GLU A 14 -1.10 -5.64 -25.85
CA GLU A 14 -1.46 -6.45 -24.70
C GLU A 14 -2.51 -5.76 -23.83
N ALA A 15 -3.53 -6.51 -23.42
CA ALA A 15 -4.57 -6.02 -22.53
C ALA A 15 -4.01 -5.85 -21.12
N TRP A 16 -4.09 -4.62 -20.62
CA TRP A 16 -3.73 -4.35 -19.23
C TRP A 16 -4.97 -4.36 -18.31
N ASN A 17 -4.86 -5.08 -17.19
CA ASN A 17 -5.94 -5.17 -16.22
C ASN A 17 -5.48 -4.63 -14.85
N PRO A 18 -6.11 -3.54 -14.34
CA PRO A 18 -5.70 -2.90 -13.08
C PRO A 18 -5.85 -3.79 -11.85
N PHE A 19 -6.63 -4.86 -11.94
CA PHE A 19 -6.92 -5.76 -10.82
C PHE A 19 -5.99 -6.98 -10.78
N LEU A 20 -5.02 -7.07 -11.70
CA LEU A 20 -3.97 -8.09 -11.75
C LEU A 20 -4.51 -9.52 -11.60
N PRO A 21 -5.32 -10.02 -12.54
CA PRO A 21 -5.94 -11.34 -12.44
C PRO A 21 -4.90 -12.47 -12.41
N SER A 22 -3.71 -12.24 -12.94
CA SER A 22 -2.58 -13.20 -12.92
C SER A 22 -2.00 -13.45 -11.54
N LYS A 23 -2.20 -12.53 -10.58
CA LYS A 23 -1.76 -12.73 -9.20
C LYS A 23 -2.84 -13.44 -8.40
N SER A 24 -2.40 -14.43 -7.61
CA SER A 24 -3.30 -15.22 -6.76
C SER A 24 -4.21 -14.36 -5.89
N SER A 25 -5.47 -14.74 -5.78
CA SER A 25 -6.46 -14.09 -4.89
C SER A 25 -6.01 -14.13 -3.42
N SER A 26 -5.26 -15.14 -3.02
CA SER A 26 -4.70 -15.25 -1.65
C SER A 26 -3.70 -14.14 -1.30
N LEU A 27 -3.11 -13.49 -2.30
CA LEU A 27 -2.18 -12.37 -2.12
C LEU A 27 -2.89 -11.02 -2.10
N LYS A 28 -4.13 -10.95 -2.55
CA LYS A 28 -4.97 -9.75 -2.59
C LYS A 28 -5.97 -9.79 -1.45
N LYS A 29 -6.23 -8.65 -0.83
CA LYS A 29 -7.36 -8.49 0.08
C LYS A 29 -8.53 -7.95 -0.72
N GLU A 30 -9.70 -8.55 -0.58
CA GLU A 30 -10.90 -8.16 -1.31
C GLU A 30 -11.97 -7.64 -0.38
N LEU A 31 -12.69 -6.61 -0.79
CA LEU A 31 -14.01 -6.32 -0.27
C LEU A 31 -15.04 -7.11 -1.10
N PRO A 32 -16.05 -7.71 -0.46
CA PRO A 32 -17.10 -8.38 -1.18
C PRO A 32 -17.77 -7.43 -2.17
N GLU A 33 -18.25 -7.98 -3.26
CA GLU A 33 -19.05 -7.23 -4.23
C GLU A 33 -20.32 -6.72 -3.56
N MET A 34 -20.61 -5.45 -3.76
CA MET A 34 -21.79 -4.78 -3.22
C MET A 34 -22.65 -4.25 -4.37
N GLN A 35 -23.93 -4.63 -4.36
CA GLN A 35 -24.93 -4.02 -5.21
C GLN A 35 -25.45 -2.75 -4.49
N VAL A 36 -25.11 -1.58 -5.00
CA VAL A 36 -25.49 -0.30 -4.38
C VAL A 36 -26.83 0.20 -4.90
N SER A 37 -27.12 -0.11 -6.17
CA SER A 37 -28.42 0.10 -6.80
C SER A 37 -28.68 -1.02 -7.82
N SER A 38 -29.83 -1.01 -8.46
CA SER A 38 -30.13 -1.98 -9.54
C SER A 38 -29.14 -1.94 -10.70
N SER A 39 -28.43 -0.82 -10.85
CA SER A 39 -27.57 -0.51 -11.97
C SER A 39 -26.10 -0.30 -11.59
N VAL A 40 -25.74 -0.30 -10.29
CA VAL A 40 -24.37 -0.01 -9.81
C VAL A 40 -23.86 -1.12 -8.94
N LYS A 41 -22.78 -1.76 -9.38
CA LYS A 41 -22.02 -2.75 -8.61
C LYS A 41 -20.65 -2.21 -8.28
N ILE A 42 -20.18 -2.49 -7.06
CA ILE A 42 -18.89 -2.05 -6.58
C ILE A 42 -18.12 -3.22 -5.99
N LYS A 43 -16.86 -3.34 -6.37
CA LYS A 43 -15.93 -4.31 -5.78
C LYS A 43 -14.58 -3.65 -5.53
N GLY A 44 -13.99 -3.91 -4.37
CA GLY A 44 -12.72 -3.32 -3.99
C GLY A 44 -11.63 -4.37 -3.77
N TRP A 45 -10.38 -3.99 -4.10
CA TRP A 45 -9.21 -4.81 -3.87
C TRP A 45 -8.07 -3.99 -3.29
N VAL A 46 -7.27 -4.65 -2.46
CA VAL A 46 -5.93 -4.19 -2.12
C VAL A 46 -4.95 -5.12 -2.83
N MET A 47 -4.16 -4.54 -3.72
CA MET A 47 -3.16 -5.27 -4.49
C MET A 47 -2.05 -5.82 -3.59
N PRO A 48 -1.34 -6.86 -4.03
CA PRO A 48 -0.19 -7.38 -3.30
C PRO A 48 0.89 -6.30 -3.16
N HIS A 49 1.63 -6.36 -2.06
CA HIS A 49 2.76 -5.48 -1.85
C HIS A 49 3.88 -5.76 -2.88
N ARG A 50 4.72 -4.73 -3.17
CA ARG A 50 5.86 -4.79 -4.12
C ARG A 50 6.70 -6.06 -4.01
N ASN A 51 6.93 -6.56 -2.81
CA ASN A 51 7.75 -7.76 -2.58
C ASN A 51 7.21 -9.07 -3.20
N TYR A 52 5.98 -9.08 -3.72
CA TYR A 52 5.39 -10.21 -4.43
C TYR A 52 5.53 -10.09 -5.95
N PHE A 53 6.28 -9.08 -6.40
CA PHE A 53 6.54 -8.82 -7.80
C PHE A 53 8.05 -8.85 -8.06
N THR A 54 8.43 -9.29 -9.24
CA THR A 54 9.72 -8.94 -9.81
C THR A 54 9.71 -7.45 -10.20
N GLU A 55 10.86 -6.89 -10.49
CA GLU A 55 10.96 -5.46 -10.87
C GLU A 55 10.19 -5.15 -12.15
N SER A 56 10.30 -6.03 -13.16
CA SER A 56 9.53 -5.92 -14.40
C SER A 56 8.03 -6.01 -14.15
N GLU A 57 7.56 -7.05 -13.45
CA GLU A 57 6.14 -7.21 -13.11
C GLU A 57 5.57 -6.00 -12.36
N TYR A 58 6.35 -5.43 -11.42
CA TYR A 58 5.92 -4.27 -10.66
C TYR A 58 5.76 -3.03 -11.54
N LYS A 59 6.70 -2.81 -12.45
CA LYS A 59 6.65 -1.72 -13.42
C LYS A 59 5.44 -1.88 -14.36
N ASP A 60 5.22 -3.07 -14.88
CA ASP A 60 4.11 -3.37 -15.79
C ASP A 60 2.76 -3.23 -15.10
N ALA A 61 2.65 -3.69 -13.83
CA ALA A 61 1.45 -3.54 -13.02
C ALA A 61 1.11 -2.07 -12.68
N GLY A 62 2.11 -1.19 -12.60
CA GLY A 62 1.93 0.26 -12.43
C GLY A 62 1.49 0.95 -13.72
N PHE A 63 1.49 0.25 -14.85
CA PHE A 63 1.21 0.82 -16.16
C PHE A 63 2.08 2.05 -16.45
N ARG A 64 1.73 2.85 -17.46
CA ARG A 64 2.51 4.02 -17.88
C ARG A 64 2.55 5.17 -16.88
N LYS A 65 1.54 5.26 -15.97
CA LYS A 65 1.38 6.35 -15.01
C LYS A 65 1.96 6.05 -13.63
N GLY A 66 2.38 4.81 -13.39
CA GLY A 66 2.88 4.36 -12.10
C GLY A 66 1.78 4.11 -11.06
N TRP A 67 2.14 3.42 -9.99
CA TRP A 67 1.22 2.92 -8.98
C TRP A 67 0.40 4.02 -8.30
N THR A 68 1.02 5.15 -7.98
CA THR A 68 0.35 6.26 -7.29
C THR A 68 -0.78 6.85 -8.13
N GLN A 69 -0.55 7.01 -9.43
CA GLN A 69 -1.59 7.55 -10.31
C GLN A 69 -2.69 6.53 -10.64
N MET A 70 -2.39 5.26 -10.47
CA MET A 70 -3.32 4.17 -10.77
C MET A 70 -4.13 3.70 -9.55
N GLN A 71 -3.94 4.30 -8.37
CA GLN A 71 -4.77 4.02 -7.20
C GLN A 71 -6.18 4.59 -7.35
N GLY A 72 -7.18 3.96 -6.71
CA GLY A 72 -8.53 4.50 -6.63
C GLY A 72 -9.54 3.80 -7.53
N PHE A 73 -10.44 4.59 -8.11
CA PHE A 73 -11.61 4.11 -8.82
C PHE A 73 -11.35 3.78 -10.28
N TYR A 74 -11.98 2.70 -10.72
CA TYR A 74 -12.08 2.27 -12.12
C TYR A 74 -13.55 2.13 -12.45
N ILE A 75 -14.07 3.04 -13.27
CA ILE A 75 -15.49 3.07 -13.63
C ILE A 75 -15.66 2.42 -14.98
N TYR A 76 -16.43 1.35 -15.01
CA TYR A 76 -16.80 0.64 -16.22
C TYR A 76 -18.27 0.86 -16.54
N ARG A 77 -18.57 0.95 -17.82
CA ARG A 77 -19.92 1.00 -18.36
C ARG A 77 -20.02 0.02 -19.51
N ALA A 78 -20.82 -1.02 -19.34
CA ALA A 78 -20.94 -2.10 -20.32
C ALA A 78 -19.55 -2.58 -20.82
N ASP A 79 -18.69 -2.98 -19.87
CA ASP A 79 -17.30 -3.42 -20.09
C ASP A 79 -16.33 -2.37 -20.66
N ARG A 80 -16.79 -1.14 -20.87
CA ARG A 80 -15.94 -0.04 -21.33
C ARG A 80 -15.42 0.77 -20.14
N LEU A 81 -14.11 0.86 -20.01
CA LEU A 81 -13.47 1.71 -19.00
C LEU A 81 -13.65 3.20 -19.34
N LEU A 82 -14.29 3.95 -18.44
CA LEU A 82 -14.50 5.40 -18.54
C LEU A 82 -13.48 6.18 -17.73
N THR A 83 -13.18 5.73 -16.50
CA THR A 83 -12.25 6.40 -15.60
C THR A 83 -11.26 5.39 -15.05
N ALA A 84 -9.98 5.74 -15.06
CA ALA A 84 -8.89 4.91 -14.55
C ALA A 84 -8.08 5.64 -13.47
N GLY A 85 -8.22 5.19 -12.24
CA GLY A 85 -7.52 5.76 -11.08
C GLY A 85 -8.14 7.07 -10.56
N GLY A 86 -7.61 7.51 -9.42
CA GLY A 86 -8.09 8.70 -8.74
C GLY A 86 -9.26 8.47 -7.78
N TRP A 87 -9.56 9.48 -6.99
CA TRP A 87 -10.57 9.40 -5.93
C TRP A 87 -11.84 10.17 -6.24
N LEU A 88 -12.10 10.50 -7.52
CA LEU A 88 -13.32 11.16 -8.03
C LEU A 88 -13.65 12.50 -7.32
N GLY A 89 -12.66 13.16 -6.73
CA GLY A 89 -12.87 14.38 -5.96
C GLY A 89 -13.72 14.20 -4.70
N LEU A 90 -13.83 12.97 -4.17
CA LEU A 90 -14.61 12.66 -2.99
C LEU A 90 -14.02 13.31 -1.74
N LYS A 91 -14.91 13.74 -0.83
CA LYS A 91 -14.59 14.45 0.43
C LYS A 91 -15.40 13.86 1.58
N PRO A 92 -15.21 12.59 1.95
CA PRO A 92 -16.06 11.92 2.94
C PRO A 92 -16.02 12.55 4.34
N ASP A 93 -14.97 13.31 4.66
CA ASP A 93 -14.81 14.04 5.92
C ASP A 93 -14.57 15.55 5.68
N GLY A 94 -15.08 16.09 4.58
CA GLY A 94 -14.84 17.48 4.18
C GLY A 94 -13.47 17.72 3.53
N THR A 95 -12.52 16.78 3.67
CA THR A 95 -11.19 16.86 3.06
C THR A 95 -11.12 16.07 1.77
N THR A 96 -10.57 16.67 0.71
CA THR A 96 -10.41 16.02 -0.58
C THR A 96 -9.43 14.84 -0.47
N MET A 97 -9.84 13.66 -0.95
CA MET A 97 -8.96 12.52 -1.04
C MET A 97 -7.90 12.75 -2.12
N LEU A 98 -6.63 12.73 -1.72
CA LEU A 98 -5.50 12.85 -2.62
C LEU A 98 -4.90 11.47 -2.95
N GLN A 99 -4.16 11.41 -4.05
CA GLN A 99 -3.38 10.24 -4.45
C GLN A 99 -2.03 10.28 -3.72
N GLU A 100 -1.86 9.39 -2.76
CA GLU A 100 -0.67 9.31 -1.92
C GLU A 100 -0.10 7.89 -1.95
N HIS A 101 1.21 7.74 -1.84
CA HIS A 101 1.91 6.46 -1.93
C HIS A 101 1.40 5.38 -0.96
N HIS A 102 0.90 5.78 0.19
CA HIS A 102 0.34 4.86 1.19
C HIS A 102 -0.88 4.07 0.70
N TYR A 103 -1.53 4.57 -0.36
CA TYR A 103 -2.75 4.00 -0.91
C TYR A 103 -2.54 3.40 -2.30
N ASP A 104 -1.31 3.29 -2.77
CA ASP A 104 -0.94 2.78 -4.09
C ASP A 104 -1.56 1.42 -4.43
N LEU A 105 -1.81 0.60 -3.41
CA LEU A 105 -2.36 -0.73 -3.57
C LEU A 105 -3.89 -0.77 -3.70
N ALA A 106 -4.57 0.36 -3.47
CA ALA A 106 -6.03 0.43 -3.48
C ALA A 106 -6.59 0.47 -4.90
N ARG A 107 -7.54 -0.41 -5.22
CA ARG A 107 -8.28 -0.45 -6.49
C ARG A 107 -9.76 -0.69 -6.21
N ILE A 108 -10.63 0.09 -6.83
CA ILE A 108 -12.09 -0.05 -6.69
C ILE A 108 -12.70 -0.06 -8.08
N CYS A 109 -13.37 -1.15 -8.41
CA CYS A 109 -14.18 -1.27 -9.62
C CYS A 109 -15.60 -0.78 -9.33
N VAL A 110 -16.11 0.06 -10.16
CA VAL A 110 -17.53 0.45 -10.20
C VAL A 110 -18.05 0.10 -11.59
N ASP A 111 -18.99 -0.81 -11.63
CA ASP A 111 -19.64 -1.21 -12.86
C ASP A 111 -21.05 -0.60 -12.92
N ILE A 112 -21.30 0.19 -13.97
CA ILE A 112 -22.56 0.88 -14.19
C ILE A 112 -23.23 0.38 -15.46
N THR A 113 -24.55 0.26 -15.41
CA THR A 113 -25.34 -0.10 -16.60
C THR A 113 -25.69 1.13 -17.42
N ASN A 114 -26.14 0.91 -18.64
CA ASN A 114 -26.52 1.99 -19.57
C ASN A 114 -27.72 2.83 -19.07
N SER A 115 -28.51 2.31 -18.12
CA SER A 115 -29.67 3.03 -17.57
C SER A 115 -29.30 4.24 -16.69
N ASP A 116 -28.05 4.32 -16.22
CA ASP A 116 -27.58 5.36 -15.30
C ASP A 116 -26.80 6.50 -15.98
N ASP A 117 -26.79 6.54 -17.30
CA ASP A 117 -26.03 7.54 -18.07
C ASP A 117 -26.39 9.00 -17.70
N PHE A 118 -27.64 9.25 -17.39
CA PHE A 118 -28.13 10.61 -17.01
C PHE A 118 -27.77 11.00 -15.58
N SER A 119 -27.55 10.02 -14.69
CA SER A 119 -27.21 10.29 -13.31
C SER A 119 -25.70 10.45 -13.11
N TRP A 120 -24.91 9.76 -13.91
CA TRP A 120 -23.46 9.94 -13.96
C TRP A 120 -23.13 11.04 -14.99
N ASP A 121 -22.54 12.13 -14.55
CA ASP A 121 -22.07 13.19 -15.45
C ASP A 121 -20.85 12.65 -16.23
N ILE A 122 -21.17 12.03 -17.38
CA ILE A 122 -20.18 11.43 -18.27
C ILE A 122 -19.81 12.47 -19.32
N ASP A 123 -18.56 12.95 -19.28
CA ASP A 123 -18.03 13.85 -20.29
C ASP A 123 -18.26 13.33 -21.71
N ILE A 124 -18.52 14.24 -22.68
CA ILE A 124 -18.73 13.94 -24.10
C ILE A 124 -17.59 13.09 -24.67
N LYS A 125 -16.36 13.32 -24.23
CA LYS A 125 -15.19 12.51 -24.59
C LYS A 125 -15.15 11.15 -23.90
N LYS A 126 -16.10 10.87 -22.98
CA LYS A 126 -16.16 9.64 -22.17
C LYS A 126 -14.83 9.33 -21.46
N SER A 127 -14.17 10.38 -20.96
CA SER A 127 -12.88 10.32 -20.28
C SER A 127 -12.97 10.61 -18.78
N LYS A 128 -14.13 11.08 -18.32
CA LYS A 128 -14.43 11.31 -16.90
C LYS A 128 -15.86 10.91 -16.62
N ALA A 129 -16.08 10.32 -15.47
CA ALA A 129 -17.40 10.06 -14.93
C ALA A 129 -17.46 10.66 -13.54
N THR A 130 -18.43 11.53 -13.30
CA THR A 130 -18.66 12.14 -11.99
C THR A 130 -19.82 11.40 -11.33
N PRO A 131 -19.63 10.85 -10.12
CA PRO A 131 -20.69 10.13 -9.45
C PRO A 131 -21.82 11.08 -9.02
N PRO A 132 -23.08 10.63 -9.11
CA PRO A 132 -24.22 11.39 -8.64
C PRO A 132 -24.15 11.58 -7.12
N ASP A 133 -24.75 12.66 -6.61
CA ASP A 133 -24.61 13.08 -5.21
C ASP A 133 -25.03 11.99 -4.21
N HIS A 134 -26.11 11.25 -4.51
CA HIS A 134 -26.60 10.18 -3.63
C HIS A 134 -25.62 8.99 -3.51
N LEU A 135 -24.69 8.80 -4.46
CA LEU A 135 -23.67 7.78 -4.39
C LEU A 135 -22.35 8.25 -3.78
N ARG A 136 -22.12 9.57 -3.73
CA ARG A 136 -20.84 10.13 -3.25
C ARG A 136 -20.50 9.72 -1.83
N GLU A 137 -21.47 9.68 -0.95
CA GLU A 137 -21.24 9.27 0.44
C GLU A 137 -20.86 7.80 0.52
N ILE A 138 -21.61 6.92 -0.16
CA ILE A 138 -21.34 5.48 -0.17
C ILE A 138 -19.96 5.19 -0.78
N LEU A 139 -19.65 5.81 -1.92
CA LEU A 139 -18.35 5.70 -2.55
C LEU A 139 -17.23 6.21 -1.64
N GLY A 140 -17.46 7.31 -0.91
CA GLY A 140 -16.54 7.86 0.06
C GLY A 140 -16.23 6.89 1.20
N GLN A 141 -17.24 6.23 1.75
CA GLN A 141 -17.07 5.23 2.81
C GLN A 141 -16.31 3.98 2.33
N ILE A 142 -16.62 3.52 1.12
CA ILE A 142 -15.89 2.41 0.48
C ILE A 142 -14.43 2.79 0.25
N ALA A 143 -14.18 3.99 -0.26
CA ALA A 143 -12.84 4.50 -0.49
C ALA A 143 -12.02 4.57 0.81
N LYS A 144 -12.61 5.09 1.89
CA LYS A 144 -11.98 5.09 3.22
C LYS A 144 -11.59 3.69 3.68
N LYS A 145 -12.51 2.74 3.56
CA LYS A 145 -12.26 1.35 3.97
C LYS A 145 -11.13 0.71 3.18
N ILE A 146 -11.12 0.86 1.85
CA ILE A 146 -10.07 0.34 0.99
C ILE A 146 -8.73 1.05 1.24
N ARG A 147 -8.73 2.37 1.40
CA ARG A 147 -7.52 3.14 1.75
C ARG A 147 -6.92 2.66 3.06
N LYS A 148 -7.73 2.45 4.09
CA LYS A 148 -7.27 1.90 5.37
C LYS A 148 -6.64 0.52 5.19
N MET A 149 -7.30 -0.38 4.48
CA MET A 149 -6.77 -1.72 4.20
C MET A 149 -5.47 -1.68 3.39
N ALA A 150 -5.37 -0.76 2.43
CA ALA A 150 -4.16 -0.54 1.63
C ALA A 150 -3.02 0.01 2.49
N TYR A 151 -3.29 1.00 3.32
CA TYR A 151 -2.35 1.55 4.30
C TYR A 151 -1.83 0.47 5.24
N ASP A 152 -2.73 -0.33 5.83
CA ASP A 152 -2.36 -1.43 6.71
C ASP A 152 -1.48 -2.46 5.98
N THR A 153 -1.76 -2.75 4.72
CA THR A 153 -0.97 -3.68 3.90
C THR A 153 0.40 -3.09 3.55
N TYR A 154 0.44 -1.81 3.26
CA TYR A 154 1.66 -1.06 2.98
C TYR A 154 2.54 -0.95 4.24
N SER A 155 1.95 -0.57 5.37
CA SER A 155 2.64 -0.34 6.65
C SER A 155 3.03 -1.64 7.35
N TYR A 156 2.25 -2.73 7.19
CA TYR A 156 2.50 -4.03 7.84
C TYR A 156 3.85 -4.64 7.45
N ARG A 157 4.50 -4.16 6.43
CA ARG A 157 5.81 -4.63 5.99
C ARG A 157 7.00 -3.80 6.45
N GLY A 158 6.75 -2.72 7.15
CA GLY A 158 7.74 -2.15 8.06
C GLY A 158 8.03 -3.08 9.24
N THR A 159 7.15 -4.04 9.55
CA THR A 159 7.37 -5.10 10.53
C THR A 159 7.85 -6.37 9.82
N GLN A 160 9.17 -6.45 9.67
CA GLN A 160 9.98 -7.65 9.52
C GLN A 160 9.48 -8.77 8.57
N LYS A 161 10.04 -8.78 7.35
CA LYS A 161 10.56 -10.08 6.92
C LYS A 161 11.75 -10.41 7.84
N PRO A 162 11.80 -11.60 8.46
CA PRO A 162 13.08 -12.09 8.91
C PRO A 162 13.98 -12.11 7.68
N LEU A 163 15.09 -11.35 7.73
CA LEU A 163 16.14 -11.41 6.74
C LEU A 163 16.37 -12.88 6.43
N THR A 164 16.32 -13.24 5.16
CA THR A 164 16.41 -14.61 4.68
C THR A 164 17.48 -15.36 5.45
N ARG A 165 17.05 -16.36 6.23
CA ARG A 165 17.91 -17.20 7.03
C ARG A 165 19.02 -17.78 6.15
N LYS A 166 20.25 -17.32 6.31
CA LYS A 166 21.37 -18.21 6.06
C LYS A 166 21.18 -19.38 7.02
N LYS A 167 21.06 -20.59 6.50
CA LYS A 167 20.86 -21.83 7.27
C LYS A 167 21.74 -21.82 8.52
N GLY A 168 21.14 -21.80 9.70
CA GLY A 168 21.79 -22.13 10.95
C GLY A 168 21.93 -21.03 12.02
N LYS A 169 21.62 -19.75 11.76
CA LYS A 169 21.69 -18.70 12.80
C LYS A 169 20.29 -18.14 13.09
N THR A 170 19.89 -18.13 14.35
CA THR A 170 18.66 -17.49 14.82
C THR A 170 18.92 -15.98 14.89
N TYR A 171 18.32 -15.21 14.00
CA TYR A 171 18.37 -13.75 14.04
C TYR A 171 17.48 -13.24 15.18
N ILE A 172 18.06 -12.49 16.10
CA ILE A 172 17.35 -11.79 17.17
C ILE A 172 17.29 -10.31 16.75
N PRO A 173 16.09 -9.73 16.54
CA PRO A 173 16.00 -8.33 16.13
C PRO A 173 16.44 -7.39 17.24
N LEU A 174 17.20 -6.35 16.87
CA LEU A 174 17.61 -5.28 17.79
C LEU A 174 16.45 -4.32 18.08
N TRP A 175 15.53 -4.14 17.15
CA TRP A 175 14.36 -3.28 17.31
C TRP A 175 13.08 -4.10 17.47
N ASN A 176 12.29 -3.78 18.48
CA ASN A 176 10.93 -4.28 18.66
C ASN A 176 9.94 -3.21 18.22
N SER A 177 8.91 -3.62 17.49
CA SER A 177 7.74 -2.77 17.24
C SER A 177 6.67 -3.13 18.28
N VAL A 178 6.16 -2.13 18.97
CA VAL A 178 5.12 -2.29 19.99
C VAL A 178 3.89 -1.49 19.56
N SER A 179 2.74 -2.17 19.48
CA SER A 179 1.46 -1.53 19.21
C SER A 179 0.68 -1.33 20.50
N GLU A 180 0.32 -0.09 20.79
CA GLU A 180 -0.57 0.22 21.90
C GLU A 180 -2.03 -0.08 21.56
N ARG A 181 -2.88 -0.21 22.61
CA ARG A 181 -4.32 -0.45 22.44
C ARG A 181 -5.05 0.66 21.69
N ASN A 182 -4.49 1.87 21.65
CA ASN A 182 -5.01 3.03 20.90
C ASN A 182 -4.61 3.01 19.42
N GLY A 183 -3.89 1.97 18.95
CA GLY A 183 -3.41 1.83 17.58
C GLY A 183 -2.13 2.60 17.26
N LYS A 184 -1.50 3.26 18.23
CA LYS A 184 -0.19 3.88 18.05
C LYS A 184 0.90 2.81 18.03
N LEU A 185 1.83 2.96 17.11
CA LEU A 185 3.00 2.11 16.95
C LEU A 185 4.24 2.88 17.45
N PHE A 186 5.03 2.26 18.30
CA PHE A 186 6.34 2.79 18.66
C PHE A 186 7.40 1.71 18.56
N TYR A 187 8.63 2.14 18.42
CA TYR A 187 9.79 1.26 18.32
C TYR A 187 10.62 1.35 19.59
N SER A 188 11.08 0.20 20.08
CA SER A 188 11.98 0.12 21.22
C SER A 188 13.16 -0.78 20.91
N ILE A 189 14.30 -0.51 21.51
CA ILE A 189 15.45 -1.41 21.40
C ILE A 189 15.20 -2.63 22.28
N ASN A 190 15.48 -3.81 21.71
CA ASN A 190 15.38 -5.08 22.42
C ASN A 190 16.52 -5.18 23.46
N VAL A 191 16.21 -4.81 24.69
CA VAL A 191 17.17 -4.91 25.79
C VAL A 191 17.52 -6.36 26.14
N GLY A 192 16.75 -7.34 25.69
CA GLY A 192 17.05 -8.77 25.78
C GLY A 192 17.96 -9.30 24.67
N HIS A 193 18.34 -8.46 23.70
CA HIS A 193 19.29 -8.86 22.67
C HIS A 193 20.65 -9.23 23.28
N PRO A 194 21.27 -10.36 22.90
CA PRO A 194 22.51 -10.85 23.51
C PRO A 194 23.61 -9.79 23.59
N PHE A 195 23.85 -9.08 22.48
CA PHE A 195 24.85 -8.01 22.45
C PHE A 195 24.53 -6.85 23.41
N VAL A 196 23.25 -6.46 23.52
CA VAL A 196 22.85 -5.37 24.46
C VAL A 196 23.03 -5.82 25.88
N GLN A 197 22.74 -7.08 26.21
CA GLN A 197 22.94 -7.66 27.54
C GLN A 197 24.43 -7.74 27.87
N ASP A 198 25.27 -8.15 26.95
CA ASP A 198 26.70 -8.25 27.09
C ASP A 198 27.32 -6.87 27.41
N VAL A 199 27.01 -5.86 26.57
CA VAL A 199 27.47 -4.48 26.80
C VAL A 199 27.04 -3.94 28.16
N ILE A 200 25.77 -4.14 28.55
CA ILE A 200 25.28 -3.67 29.86
C ILE A 200 25.92 -4.45 31.02
N GLY A 201 26.18 -5.74 30.84
CA GLY A 201 26.77 -6.62 31.84
C GLY A 201 28.24 -6.32 32.15
N CYS A 202 28.96 -5.76 31.17
CA CYS A 202 30.37 -5.34 31.36
C CYS A 202 30.53 -4.00 32.09
N LEU A 203 29.44 -3.27 32.39
CA LEU A 203 29.47 -1.94 32.95
C LEU A 203 29.18 -1.96 34.46
N ASP A 204 29.78 -1.02 35.21
CA ASP A 204 29.33 -0.72 36.55
C ASP A 204 27.90 -0.19 36.60
N ALA A 205 27.28 -0.25 37.79
CA ALA A 205 25.85 0.09 37.96
C ALA A 205 25.49 1.51 37.49
N GLN A 206 26.42 2.47 37.66
CA GLN A 206 26.19 3.87 37.26
C GLN A 206 26.20 4.01 35.74
N ASN A 207 27.18 3.41 35.06
CA ASN A 207 27.29 3.47 33.61
C ASN A 207 26.25 2.61 32.93
N ALA A 208 25.89 1.44 33.47
CA ALA A 208 24.77 0.64 33.02
C ALA A 208 23.44 1.42 33.03
N LYS A 209 23.20 2.23 34.07
CA LYS A 209 22.02 3.12 34.12
C LYS A 209 22.04 4.17 33.01
N LYS A 210 23.20 4.81 32.77
CA LYS A 210 23.35 5.81 31.69
C LYS A 210 23.10 5.18 30.31
N VAL A 211 23.62 3.99 30.06
CA VAL A 211 23.42 3.27 28.79
C VAL A 211 21.94 2.91 28.59
N ARG A 212 21.24 2.43 29.62
CA ARG A 212 19.79 2.20 29.54
C ARG A 212 19.00 3.48 29.24
N GLN A 213 19.40 4.61 29.83
CA GLN A 213 18.78 5.91 29.54
C GLN A 213 19.04 6.35 28.10
N LEU A 214 20.27 6.15 27.58
CA LEU A 214 20.61 6.43 26.20
C LEU A 214 19.78 5.57 25.23
N ILE A 215 19.67 4.27 25.50
CA ILE A 215 18.84 3.34 24.72
C ILE A 215 17.37 3.82 24.65
N LYS A 216 16.83 4.25 25.80
CA LYS A 216 15.47 4.79 25.86
C LYS A 216 15.34 6.07 25.05
N LEU A 217 16.28 7.00 25.17
CA LEU A 217 16.31 8.25 24.42
C LEU A 217 16.36 8.00 22.91
N LEU A 218 17.20 7.07 22.45
CA LEU A 218 17.29 6.68 21.03
C LEU A 218 15.95 6.14 20.51
N ALA A 219 15.24 5.36 21.30
CA ALA A 219 13.93 4.84 20.93
C ALA A 219 12.86 5.94 20.86
N GLU A 220 12.85 6.88 21.82
CA GLU A 220 11.89 7.99 21.87
C GLU A 220 12.15 9.06 20.78
N THR A 221 13.39 9.21 20.34
CA THR A 221 13.78 10.21 19.32
C THR A 221 13.92 9.63 17.93
N LEU A 222 13.51 8.37 17.73
CA LEU A 222 13.54 7.76 16.39
C LEU A 222 12.67 8.58 15.41
N PRO A 223 13.24 9.09 14.30
CA PRO A 223 12.49 9.89 13.34
C PRO A 223 11.60 9.01 12.45
N ALA A 224 10.69 8.25 13.08
CA ALA A 224 9.86 7.25 12.42
C ALA A 224 8.99 7.83 11.30
N GLU A 225 8.48 9.07 11.47
CA GLU A 225 7.69 9.75 10.46
C GLU A 225 8.54 10.09 9.22
N SER A 226 9.75 10.61 9.43
CA SER A 226 10.67 10.94 8.34
C SER A 226 11.13 9.68 7.61
N ILE A 227 11.46 8.61 8.34
CA ILE A 227 11.83 7.32 7.75
C ILE A 227 10.64 6.75 6.96
N GLY A 228 9.44 6.79 7.51
CA GLY A 228 8.22 6.35 6.85
C GLY A 228 7.93 7.15 5.59
N PHE A 229 8.09 8.47 5.65
CA PHE A 229 7.92 9.35 4.50
C PHE A 229 8.95 9.07 3.39
N GLU A 230 10.23 8.93 3.72
CA GLU A 230 11.26 8.60 2.73
C GLU A 230 11.08 7.18 2.16
N ALA A 231 10.72 6.21 2.99
CA ALA A 231 10.43 4.83 2.54
C ALA A 231 9.19 4.76 1.63
N SER A 232 8.28 5.72 1.72
CA SER A 232 7.09 5.79 0.88
C SER A 232 7.33 6.38 -0.51
N LYS A 233 8.44 7.06 -0.72
CA LYS A 233 8.81 7.57 -2.04
C LYS A 233 9.17 6.39 -2.95
N SER A 234 8.78 6.48 -4.22
CA SER A 234 8.99 5.41 -5.21
C SER A 234 10.46 5.05 -5.44
N ASP A 235 11.37 5.89 -5.00
CA ASP A 235 12.82 5.69 -5.05
C ASP A 235 13.33 5.15 -3.70
N SER A 236 12.98 3.89 -3.43
CA SER A 236 13.38 3.19 -2.19
C SER A 236 14.90 2.98 -2.04
N GLN A 237 15.69 3.35 -3.04
CA GLN A 237 17.15 3.32 -2.98
C GLN A 237 17.74 4.43 -2.10
N ARG A 238 16.93 5.40 -1.66
CA ARG A 238 17.40 6.50 -0.78
C ARG A 238 17.65 6.09 0.66
N ILE A 239 17.02 5.00 1.12
CA ILE A 239 17.32 4.42 2.42
C ILE A 239 18.25 3.25 2.18
N SER A 240 19.54 3.51 2.12
CA SER A 240 20.55 2.45 2.09
C SER A 240 20.68 1.83 3.48
N ALA A 241 20.80 0.52 3.53
CA ALA A 241 21.31 -0.16 4.72
C ALA A 241 22.79 0.22 4.83
N PRO A 242 23.23 1.04 5.81
CA PRO A 242 24.63 1.48 5.92
C PRO A 242 25.59 0.32 6.19
N TYR A 243 25.05 -0.85 6.55
CA TYR A 243 25.78 -2.09 6.79
C TYR A 243 25.18 -3.19 5.89
N GLU A 244 25.54 -3.22 4.60
CA GLU A 244 25.18 -4.32 3.71
C GLU A 244 25.80 -5.66 4.13
N THR A 245 26.94 -5.58 4.80
CA THR A 245 27.56 -6.69 5.49
C THR A 245 27.53 -6.41 6.99
N ALA A 246 26.60 -7.04 7.73
CA ALA A 246 26.74 -7.08 9.17
C ALA A 246 28.15 -7.61 9.47
N PRO A 247 28.91 -7.00 10.40
CA PRO A 247 30.18 -7.53 10.83
C PRO A 247 29.97 -9.01 11.18
N GLU A 248 30.82 -9.91 10.67
CA GLU A 248 30.65 -11.36 10.86
C GLU A 248 30.70 -11.80 12.34
N GLU A 249 30.97 -10.87 13.24
CA GLU A 249 31.17 -11.06 14.67
C GLU A 249 29.93 -10.81 15.54
N TYR A 250 28.72 -10.53 14.96
CA TYR A 250 27.51 -10.27 15.78
C TYR A 250 26.32 -11.16 15.40
#